data_c5e79064cb722a08ab61744da7c6d91a
#
_entry.id   c5e79064cb722a08ab61744da7c6d91a
#
_cell.length_a   1.000
_cell.length_b   1.000
_cell.length_c   1.000
_cell.angle_alpha   90.00
_cell.angle_beta   90.00
_cell.angle_gamma   90.00
#
_symmetry.space_group_name_H-M   'P 1'
#
loop_
_entity.id
_entity.type
_entity.pdbx_description
1 polymer ?
#
loop_
_entity_poly.entity_id
_entity_poly.type
_entity_poly.pdbx_seq_one_letter_code
_entity_poly.pdbx_strand_id
1 'polypeptide(L)'
;MLDHVFITVKDLDRSIAFYETALKPLGIVHAIDYDGKDGPEGHPDLKGFGRDGRVFFWLRRGDADAKAAHIGFVAKSKAKVNAFYEAAMAAGATDNGKPGARLYYDPRYYAANVFDPDGYNLEAVYKSWQHRQA
;
A
#
# COMPACT_ATOMS: atom_id res chain seq x y z
N MET A 1 3.57 -15.45 8.83
CA MET A 1 3.23 -14.70 7.62
C MET A 1 1.83 -14.13 7.75
N LEU A 2 1.64 -12.88 7.37
CA LEU A 2 0.31 -12.28 7.35
C LEU A 2 -0.47 -12.77 6.13
N ASP A 3 -1.76 -13.05 6.33
CA ASP A 3 -2.67 -13.33 5.22
C ASP A 3 -3.16 -12.02 4.60
N HIS A 4 -3.67 -11.12 5.42
CA HIS A 4 -4.17 -9.83 4.94
C HIS A 4 -4.21 -8.78 6.05
N VAL A 5 -4.30 -7.53 5.63
CA VAL A 5 -4.61 -6.40 6.50
C VAL A 5 -5.69 -5.56 5.82
N PHE A 6 -6.38 -4.74 6.59
CA PHE A 6 -7.25 -3.70 6.01
C PHE A 6 -6.98 -2.37 6.69
N ILE A 7 -7.27 -1.30 5.97
CA ILE A 7 -7.31 0.04 6.54
C ILE A 7 -8.68 0.66 6.29
N THR A 8 -9.05 1.57 7.15
CA THR A 8 -10.29 2.33 7.02
C THR A 8 -9.99 3.66 6.37
N VAL A 9 -10.72 3.99 5.30
CA VAL A 9 -10.51 5.22 4.53
C VAL A 9 -11.79 6.06 4.51
N LYS A 10 -11.61 7.37 4.46
CA LYS A 10 -12.74 8.29 4.52
C LYS A 10 -13.54 8.32 3.22
N ASP A 11 -12.85 8.34 2.10
CA ASP A 11 -13.45 8.41 0.76
C ASP A 11 -12.96 7.20 -0.05
N LEU A 12 -13.82 6.20 -0.16
CA LEU A 12 -13.45 4.92 -0.77
C LEU A 12 -13.04 5.07 -2.24
N ASP A 13 -13.80 5.85 -3.03
CA ASP A 13 -13.49 6.04 -4.44
C ASP A 13 -12.15 6.73 -4.65
N ARG A 14 -11.87 7.75 -3.86
CA ARG A 14 -10.59 8.45 -3.88
C ARG A 14 -9.44 7.51 -3.53
N SER A 15 -9.61 6.70 -2.51
CA SER A 15 -8.56 5.78 -2.07
C SER A 15 -8.34 4.64 -3.07
N ILE A 16 -9.40 4.12 -3.69
CA ILE A 16 -9.26 3.13 -4.77
C ILE A 16 -8.39 3.71 -5.89
N ALA A 17 -8.74 4.90 -6.38
CA ALA A 17 -7.99 5.54 -7.45
C ALA A 17 -6.53 5.77 -7.07
N PHE A 18 -6.28 6.21 -5.84
CA PHE A 18 -4.92 6.41 -5.34
C PHE A 18 -4.13 5.11 -5.34
N TYR A 19 -4.67 4.05 -4.72
CA TYR A 19 -3.94 2.79 -4.58
C TYR A 19 -3.79 2.05 -5.91
N GLU A 20 -4.75 2.15 -6.82
CA GLU A 20 -4.60 1.61 -8.18
C GLU A 20 -3.38 2.21 -8.88
N THR A 21 -3.16 3.50 -8.71
CA THR A 21 -2.04 4.21 -9.34
C THR A 21 -0.73 3.96 -8.60
N ALA A 22 -0.73 4.14 -7.28
CA ALA A 22 0.49 4.07 -6.48
C ALA A 22 1.08 2.65 -6.40
N LEU A 23 0.23 1.63 -6.35
CA LEU A 23 0.68 0.24 -6.18
C LEU A 23 0.96 -0.48 -7.51
N LYS A 24 0.55 0.10 -8.63
CA LYS A 24 0.76 -0.52 -9.95
C LYS A 24 2.24 -0.82 -10.23
N PRO A 25 3.20 0.07 -9.95
CA PRO A 25 4.62 -0.25 -10.17
C PRO A 25 5.12 -1.44 -9.36
N LEU A 26 4.45 -1.78 -8.26
CA LEU A 26 4.77 -2.94 -7.44
C LEU A 26 4.06 -4.22 -7.89
N GLY A 27 3.28 -4.13 -8.98
CA GLY A 27 2.50 -5.25 -9.49
C GLY A 27 1.25 -5.57 -8.68
N ILE A 28 0.86 -4.67 -7.78
CA ILE A 28 -0.33 -4.84 -6.94
C ILE A 28 -1.49 -4.12 -7.61
N VAL A 29 -2.59 -4.84 -7.80
CA VAL A 29 -3.76 -4.32 -8.53
C VAL A 29 -5.03 -4.46 -7.69
N HIS A 30 -6.03 -3.65 -8.00
CA HIS A 30 -7.37 -3.80 -7.46
C HIS A 30 -7.95 -5.07 -8.07
N ALA A 31 -8.10 -6.11 -7.27
CA ALA A 31 -8.36 -7.46 -7.76
C ALA A 31 -9.79 -7.92 -7.54
N ILE A 32 -10.41 -7.57 -6.43
CA ILE A 32 -11.73 -8.08 -6.08
C ILE A 32 -12.47 -7.12 -5.14
N ASP A 33 -13.79 -7.11 -5.27
CA ASP A 33 -14.69 -6.42 -4.37
C ASP A 33 -15.50 -7.44 -3.57
N TYR A 34 -15.73 -7.12 -2.30
CA TYR A 34 -16.65 -7.87 -1.47
C TYR A 34 -17.83 -6.97 -1.10
N ASP A 35 -19.04 -7.39 -1.42
CA ASP A 35 -20.25 -6.67 -1.05
C ASP A 35 -20.61 -7.03 0.40
N GLY A 36 -20.73 -6.02 1.25
CA GLY A 36 -21.07 -6.22 2.66
C GLY A 36 -22.40 -6.93 2.88
N LYS A 37 -23.29 -6.89 1.89
CA LYS A 37 -24.58 -7.60 1.96
C LYS A 37 -24.41 -9.12 1.98
N ASP A 38 -23.30 -9.63 1.50
CA ASP A 38 -23.00 -11.06 1.48
C ASP A 38 -22.45 -11.56 2.81
N GLY A 39 -22.17 -10.66 3.74
CA GLY A 39 -21.63 -10.97 5.06
C GLY A 39 -22.65 -10.78 6.17
N PRO A 40 -22.19 -10.86 7.42
CA PRO A 40 -23.03 -10.59 8.58
C PRO A 40 -23.62 -9.18 8.54
N GLU A 41 -24.73 -8.98 9.27
CA GLU A 41 -25.33 -7.65 9.40
C GLU A 41 -24.30 -6.62 9.84
N GLY A 42 -24.28 -5.48 9.16
CA GLY A 42 -23.31 -4.40 9.44
C GLY A 42 -21.94 -4.61 8.82
N HIS A 43 -21.74 -5.69 8.08
CA HIS A 43 -20.47 -5.93 7.40
C HIS A 43 -20.22 -4.87 6.31
N PRO A 44 -19.06 -4.23 6.28
CA PRO A 44 -18.77 -3.22 5.27
C PRO A 44 -18.46 -3.83 3.90
N ASP A 45 -18.58 -3.00 2.87
CA ASP A 45 -17.99 -3.30 1.57
C ASP A 45 -16.47 -3.26 1.68
N LEU A 46 -15.82 -4.19 1.01
CA LEU A 46 -14.36 -4.29 1.00
C LEU A 46 -13.83 -4.21 -0.43
N LYS A 47 -12.73 -3.49 -0.59
CA LYS A 47 -12.02 -3.38 -1.88
C LYS A 47 -10.64 -3.99 -1.69
N GLY A 48 -10.38 -5.07 -2.43
CA GLY A 48 -9.19 -5.87 -2.24
C GLY A 48 -8.12 -5.67 -3.30
N PHE A 49 -6.89 -5.52 -2.85
CA PHE A 49 -5.69 -5.35 -3.68
C PHE A 49 -4.73 -6.51 -3.45
N GLY A 50 -4.11 -6.94 -4.53
CA GLY A 50 -3.17 -8.03 -4.46
C GLY A 50 -2.47 -8.28 -5.77
N ARG A 51 -1.74 -9.41 -5.82
CA ARG A 51 -1.06 -9.88 -7.03
C ARG A 51 -0.91 -11.40 -7.00
N ASP A 52 -0.68 -11.97 -8.16
CA ASP A 52 -0.42 -13.41 -8.30
C ASP A 52 -1.52 -14.27 -7.67
N GLY A 53 -2.79 -13.85 -7.84
CA GLY A 53 -3.95 -14.56 -7.31
C GLY A 53 -4.15 -14.45 -5.81
N ARG A 54 -3.37 -13.62 -5.14
CA ARG A 54 -3.45 -13.46 -3.69
C ARG A 54 -3.81 -12.03 -3.35
N VAL A 55 -4.94 -11.84 -2.65
CA VAL A 55 -5.41 -10.53 -2.18
C VAL A 55 -5.02 -10.38 -0.72
N PHE A 56 -4.33 -9.31 -0.38
CA PHE A 56 -3.76 -9.15 0.95
C PHE A 56 -3.91 -7.76 1.55
N PHE A 57 -4.41 -6.79 0.81
CA PHE A 57 -4.59 -5.42 1.28
C PHE A 57 -6.00 -4.95 0.95
N TRP A 58 -6.78 -4.59 1.96
CA TRP A 58 -8.18 -4.26 1.81
C TRP A 58 -8.49 -2.85 2.28
N LEU A 59 -9.39 -2.18 1.58
CA LEU A 59 -9.93 -0.90 1.97
C LEU A 59 -11.39 -1.05 2.38
N ARG A 60 -11.77 -0.39 3.47
CA ARG A 60 -13.17 -0.20 3.85
C ARG A 60 -13.41 1.27 4.15
N ARG A 61 -14.64 1.73 3.93
CA ARG A 61 -15.01 3.11 4.26
C ARG A 61 -15.33 3.24 5.74
N GLY A 62 -14.93 4.36 6.33
CA GLY A 62 -15.22 4.70 7.71
C GLY A 62 -14.36 5.86 8.19
N ASP A 63 -14.27 6.00 9.50
CA ASP A 63 -13.41 7.01 10.10
C ASP A 63 -11.96 6.58 9.99
N ALA A 64 -11.18 7.35 9.24
CA ALA A 64 -9.77 7.08 9.08
C ALA A 64 -8.99 7.50 10.35
N ASP A 65 -8.00 6.69 10.70
CA ASP A 65 -7.06 7.02 11.77
C ASP A 65 -5.64 6.84 11.24
N ALA A 66 -5.04 7.95 10.83
CA ALA A 66 -3.73 7.95 10.18
C ALA A 66 -2.63 7.33 11.06
N LYS A 67 -2.80 7.31 12.37
CA LYS A 67 -1.83 6.74 13.31
C LYS A 67 -2.00 5.25 13.53
N ALA A 68 -3.10 4.67 13.03
CA ALA A 68 -3.43 3.27 13.30
C ALA A 68 -2.54 2.28 12.56
N ALA A 69 -1.93 2.70 11.44
CA ALA A 69 -1.16 1.78 10.62
C ALA A 69 -0.02 2.47 9.88
N HIS A 70 1.06 1.72 9.73
CA HIS A 70 2.15 1.97 8.81
C HIS A 70 2.25 0.73 7.93
N ILE A 71 2.13 0.87 6.61
CA ILE A 71 2.10 -0.26 5.69
C ILE A 71 3.35 -0.23 4.82
N GLY A 72 4.15 -1.28 4.91
CA GLY A 72 5.31 -1.49 4.04
C GLY A 72 5.00 -2.52 2.96
N PHE A 73 5.21 -2.13 1.71
CA PHE A 73 5.05 -3.00 0.55
C PHE A 73 6.41 -3.42 0.03
N VAL A 74 6.52 -4.68 -0.37
CA VAL A 74 7.76 -5.20 -0.98
C VAL A 74 7.89 -4.66 -2.39
N ALA A 75 9.06 -4.10 -2.69
CA ALA A 75 9.48 -3.76 -4.05
C ALA A 75 10.59 -4.72 -4.49
N LYS A 76 10.57 -5.13 -5.75
CA LYS A 76 11.54 -6.11 -6.28
C LYS A 76 12.88 -5.51 -6.65
N SER A 77 12.99 -4.19 -6.69
CA SER A 77 14.21 -3.46 -7.06
C SER A 77 14.14 -2.02 -6.58
N LYS A 78 15.29 -1.34 -6.59
CA LYS A 78 15.35 0.10 -6.34
C LYS A 78 14.51 0.89 -7.35
N ALA A 79 14.55 0.47 -8.62
CA ALA A 79 13.76 1.11 -9.67
C ALA A 79 12.25 1.05 -9.36
N LYS A 80 11.77 -0.06 -8.80
CA LYS A 80 10.37 -0.20 -8.42
C LYS A 80 10.01 0.66 -7.22
N VAL A 81 10.92 0.86 -6.27
CA VAL A 81 10.73 1.81 -5.17
C VAL A 81 10.57 3.22 -5.72
N ASN A 82 11.46 3.62 -6.64
CA ASN A 82 11.40 4.95 -7.28
C ASN A 82 10.08 5.14 -8.04
N ALA A 83 9.66 4.13 -8.79
CA ALA A 83 8.42 4.19 -9.57
C ALA A 83 7.18 4.29 -8.67
N PHE A 84 7.18 3.58 -7.54
CA PHE A 84 6.11 3.71 -6.55
C PHE A 84 6.01 5.15 -6.04
N TYR A 85 7.15 5.72 -5.66
CA TYR A 85 7.17 7.09 -5.13
C TYR A 85 6.61 8.10 -6.15
N GLU A 86 7.08 8.03 -7.38
CA GLU A 86 6.63 8.92 -8.45
C GLU A 86 5.12 8.76 -8.73
N ALA A 87 4.65 7.51 -8.81
CA ALA A 87 3.24 7.23 -9.05
C ALA A 87 2.36 7.71 -7.89
N ALA A 88 2.79 7.47 -6.65
CA ALA A 88 2.06 7.91 -5.46
C ALA A 88 1.97 9.43 -5.39
N MET A 89 3.08 10.13 -5.64
CA MET A 89 3.09 11.60 -5.63
C MET A 89 2.19 12.16 -6.72
N ALA A 90 2.20 11.58 -7.92
CA ALA A 90 1.32 11.98 -9.02
C ALA A 90 -0.17 11.72 -8.68
N ALA A 91 -0.45 10.72 -7.86
CA ALA A 91 -1.81 10.38 -7.43
C ALA A 91 -2.29 11.18 -6.22
N GLY A 92 -1.48 12.10 -5.69
CA GLY A 92 -1.89 13.00 -4.61
C GLY A 92 -1.32 12.68 -3.24
N ALA A 93 -0.33 11.79 -3.14
CA ALA A 93 0.36 11.54 -1.88
C ALA A 93 1.16 12.74 -1.41
N THR A 94 1.46 12.76 -0.12
CA THR A 94 2.39 13.72 0.48
C THR A 94 3.72 13.02 0.75
N ASP A 95 4.82 13.68 0.44
CA ASP A 95 6.17 13.15 0.70
C ASP A 95 6.39 12.91 2.20
N ASN A 96 6.96 11.77 2.52
CA ASN A 96 7.40 11.42 3.87
C ASN A 96 8.78 10.76 3.86
N GLY A 97 9.52 10.92 2.79
CA GLY A 97 10.87 10.38 2.64
C GLY A 97 11.11 9.93 1.21
N LYS A 98 11.88 10.72 0.47
CA LYS A 98 12.22 10.40 -0.93
C LYS A 98 12.96 9.08 -1.04
N PRO A 99 12.94 8.44 -2.22
CA PRO A 99 13.67 7.19 -2.43
C PRO A 99 15.14 7.32 -2.07
N GLY A 100 15.63 6.34 -1.32
CA GLY A 100 17.03 6.31 -0.92
C GLY A 100 17.32 5.19 0.07
N ALA A 101 18.61 4.98 0.33
CA ALA A 101 19.05 4.02 1.34
C ALA A 101 18.72 4.56 2.74
N ARG A 102 18.20 3.68 3.58
CA ARG A 102 17.93 4.00 5.00
C ARG A 102 19.08 3.43 5.82
N LEU A 103 20.19 4.16 5.83
CA LEU A 103 21.45 3.71 6.42
C LEU A 103 21.33 3.34 7.89
N TYR A 104 20.41 3.98 8.60
CA TYR A 104 20.16 3.70 10.02
C TYR A 104 19.53 2.32 10.25
N TYR A 105 18.97 1.67 9.21
CA TYR A 105 18.57 0.29 9.28
C TYR A 105 19.64 -0.64 8.74
N ASP A 106 20.08 -0.41 7.49
CA ASP A 106 21.08 -1.20 6.81
C ASP A 106 21.43 -0.50 5.48
N PRO A 107 22.69 -0.49 5.04
CA PRO A 107 23.04 0.12 3.75
C PRO A 107 22.30 -0.46 2.55
N ARG A 108 21.78 -1.68 2.68
CA ARG A 108 21.03 -2.37 1.62
C ARG A 108 19.52 -2.17 1.71
N TYR A 109 19.05 -1.44 2.72
CA TYR A 109 17.65 -1.12 2.90
C TYR A 109 17.33 0.12 2.08
N TYR A 110 16.61 -0.05 0.97
CA TYR A 110 16.26 1.05 0.06
C TYR A 110 14.75 1.23 0.06
N ALA A 111 14.28 2.43 0.35
CA ALA A 111 12.85 2.67 0.53
C ALA A 111 12.42 4.06 0.13
N ALA A 112 11.12 4.23 -0.05
CA ALA A 112 10.46 5.53 -0.17
C ALA A 112 9.23 5.52 0.72
N ASN A 113 8.94 6.65 1.33
CA ASN A 113 7.80 6.81 2.23
C ASN A 113 6.91 7.95 1.76
N VAL A 114 5.61 7.73 1.80
CA VAL A 114 4.61 8.74 1.48
C VAL A 114 3.45 8.65 2.47
N PHE A 115 2.66 9.72 2.55
CA PHE A 115 1.34 9.66 3.20
C PHE A 115 0.27 9.54 2.12
N ASP A 116 -0.68 8.64 2.33
CA ASP A 116 -1.84 8.49 1.46
C ASP A 116 -2.85 9.64 1.66
N PRO A 117 -3.97 9.67 0.92
CA PRO A 117 -4.95 10.76 1.06
C PRO A 117 -5.54 10.93 2.46
N ASP A 118 -5.57 9.87 3.28
CA ASP A 118 -6.04 9.92 4.67
C ASP A 118 -4.92 10.15 5.68
N GLY A 119 -3.67 10.21 5.22
CA GLY A 119 -2.49 10.42 6.06
C GLY A 119 -1.82 9.13 6.53
N TYR A 120 -2.24 7.96 6.05
CA TYR A 120 -1.55 6.71 6.41
C TYR A 120 -0.13 6.71 5.85
N ASN A 121 0.81 6.29 6.70
CA ASN A 121 2.21 6.19 6.34
C ASN A 121 2.44 4.92 5.54
N LEU A 122 2.82 5.09 4.28
CA LEU A 122 3.10 3.99 3.36
C LEU A 122 4.57 3.96 3.02
N GLU A 123 5.10 2.77 2.82
CA GLU A 123 6.49 2.58 2.43
C GLU A 123 6.55 1.52 1.33
N ALA A 124 7.37 1.75 0.30
CA ALA A 124 7.82 0.69 -0.58
C ALA A 124 9.27 0.40 -0.24
N VAL A 125 9.64 -0.86 -0.05
CA VAL A 125 10.96 -1.22 0.42
C VAL A 125 11.56 -2.36 -0.38
N TYR A 126 12.82 -2.18 -0.75
CA TYR A 126 13.64 -3.22 -1.36
C TYR A 126 14.79 -3.54 -0.43
N LYS A 127 14.86 -4.81 -0.02
CA LYS A 127 15.93 -5.34 0.80
C LYS A 127 16.56 -6.51 0.04
N SER A 128 17.72 -6.28 -0.55
CA SER A 128 18.34 -7.25 -1.46
C SER A 128 18.61 -8.62 -0.84
N TRP A 129 18.79 -8.66 0.47
CA TRP A 129 19.05 -9.93 1.18
C TRP A 129 17.79 -10.67 1.60
N GLN A 130 16.63 -9.99 1.58
CA GLN A 130 15.39 -10.56 2.13
C GLN A 130 14.34 -10.81 1.06
N HIS A 131 14.32 -10.00 0.01
CA HIS A 131 13.27 -10.05 -1.01
C HIS A 131 13.76 -10.59 -2.35
N ARG A 132 14.99 -11.11 -2.40
CA ARG A 132 15.57 -11.46 -3.68
C ARG A 132 14.90 -12.63 -4.35
N GLN A 133 14.21 -13.44 -3.59
CA GLN A 133 13.59 -14.61 -4.16
C GLN A 133 12.51 -15.13 -3.23
N ALA A 134 11.43 -15.49 -3.78
CA ALA A 134 10.35 -16.11 -3.05
C ALA A 134 10.09 -17.51 -3.59
#